data_bae23a014862758eec30f5dde5bbe042
#
_entry.id   bae23a014862758eec30f5dde5bbe042
#
_cell.length_a   1.000
_cell.length_b   1.000
_cell.length_c   1.000
_cell.angle_alpha   90.00
_cell.angle_beta   90.00
_cell.angle_gamma   90.00
#
_symmetry.space_group_name_H-M   'P 1'
#
loop_
_entity.id
_entity.type
_entity.pdbx_description
1 polymer ?
#
loop_
_entity_poly.entity_id
_entity_poly.type
_entity_poly.pdbx_seq_one_letter_code
_entity_poly.pdbx_strand_id
1 'polypeptide(L)'
;MSAYNSWYDLRIRLLSASFLILISAFCIYFGNYLFTLFIISLVGVMHWELGKMLSPMSVQAMWFSAFLSMLSTFCLLTSTSIIWPTLILLINFHFQRNFFHHSRNFGAFYSLAVIVCGIIFYRVRLEFGLYHTVWLIGIVVVTDTAGYLIGRIIGGPKVFPRISPKKTWAGVLAGWFAVALFSWSFVENVAPQSLFIKFVSISIILSVSAQVGDMIQSHLKRRSDVKDSSGLLPGHGGFMDRFDGFVGAMIVTGLMFEWIY
;
A
#
# COMPACT_ATOMS: atom_id res chain seq x y z
N MET A 1 -32.60 2.89 -10.94
CA MET A 1 -31.46 3.81 -10.87
C MET A 1 -31.18 4.32 -12.27
N SER A 2 -31.32 5.63 -12.52
CA SER A 2 -31.24 6.19 -13.88
C SER A 2 -29.80 6.15 -14.41
N ALA A 3 -29.64 5.97 -15.72
CA ALA A 3 -28.34 6.01 -16.42
C ALA A 3 -27.53 7.30 -16.10
N TYR A 4 -28.20 8.39 -15.80
CA TYR A 4 -27.61 9.66 -15.40
C TYR A 4 -26.78 9.56 -14.10
N ASN A 5 -27.23 8.83 -13.08
CA ASN A 5 -26.47 8.62 -11.84
C ASN A 5 -25.21 7.77 -12.07
N SER A 6 -25.24 6.81 -13.00
CA SER A 6 -24.07 5.96 -13.28
C SER A 6 -22.93 6.74 -13.96
N TRP A 7 -23.23 7.70 -14.86
CA TRP A 7 -22.23 8.55 -15.51
C TRP A 7 -21.62 9.59 -14.55
N TYR A 8 -22.43 10.14 -13.63
CA TYR A 8 -21.96 11.05 -12.61
C TYR A 8 -20.97 10.36 -11.65
N ASP A 9 -21.30 9.17 -11.17
CA ASP A 9 -20.42 8.35 -10.33
C ASP A 9 -19.13 7.98 -11.04
N LEU A 10 -19.19 7.64 -12.34
CA LEU A 10 -18.00 7.33 -13.13
C LEU A 10 -17.05 8.55 -13.27
N ARG A 11 -17.63 9.75 -13.53
CA ARG A 11 -16.82 10.98 -13.61
C ARG A 11 -16.10 11.30 -12.32
N ILE A 12 -16.78 11.20 -11.18
CA ILE A 12 -16.17 11.44 -9.86
C ILE A 12 -15.03 10.44 -9.61
N ARG A 13 -15.24 9.18 -9.94
CA ARG A 13 -14.19 8.14 -9.83
C ARG A 13 -12.98 8.46 -10.71
N LEU A 14 -13.19 8.77 -11.97
CA LEU A 14 -12.09 9.13 -12.87
C LEU A 14 -11.32 10.35 -12.38
N LEU A 15 -12.01 11.40 -11.94
CA LEU A 15 -11.36 12.62 -11.44
C LEU A 15 -10.53 12.35 -10.18
N SER A 16 -11.06 11.61 -9.20
CA SER A 16 -10.33 11.29 -7.97
C SER A 16 -9.13 10.37 -8.24
N ALA A 17 -9.25 9.39 -9.12
CA ALA A 17 -8.15 8.53 -9.51
C ALA A 17 -7.06 9.31 -10.27
N SER A 18 -7.46 10.14 -11.25
CA SER A 18 -6.52 10.96 -12.02
C SER A 18 -5.76 11.95 -11.12
N PHE A 19 -6.45 12.59 -10.17
CA PHE A 19 -5.81 13.49 -9.20
C PHE A 19 -4.76 12.76 -8.36
N LEU A 20 -5.08 11.58 -7.82
CA LEU A 20 -4.13 10.80 -7.04
C LEU A 20 -2.93 10.34 -7.86
N ILE A 21 -3.17 9.87 -9.08
CA ILE A 21 -2.09 9.43 -9.98
C ILE A 21 -1.17 10.62 -10.32
N LEU A 22 -1.74 11.77 -10.67
CA LEU A 22 -0.96 12.94 -11.07
C LEU A 22 -0.12 13.48 -9.91
N ILE A 23 -0.70 13.63 -8.70
CA ILE A 23 0.03 14.13 -7.55
C ILE A 23 1.12 13.14 -7.11
N SER A 24 0.82 11.84 -7.13
CA SER A 24 1.81 10.81 -6.79
C SER A 24 2.95 10.79 -7.81
N ALA A 25 2.64 10.80 -9.10
CA ALA A 25 3.63 10.84 -10.18
C ALA A 25 4.51 12.10 -10.11
N PHE A 26 3.90 13.25 -9.85
CA PHE A 26 4.61 14.52 -9.65
C PHE A 26 5.60 14.42 -8.48
N CYS A 27 5.16 14.00 -7.29
CA CYS A 27 6.01 13.89 -6.13
C CYS A 27 7.14 12.86 -6.32
N ILE A 28 6.84 11.72 -6.96
CA ILE A 28 7.83 10.68 -7.26
C ILE A 28 8.86 11.16 -8.27
N TYR A 29 8.43 11.87 -9.32
CA TYR A 29 9.32 12.37 -10.36
C TYR A 29 10.32 13.40 -9.82
N PHE A 30 9.84 14.44 -9.13
CA PHE A 30 10.69 15.49 -8.59
C PHE A 30 11.52 15.03 -7.40
N GLY A 31 11.07 14.04 -6.62
CA GLY A 31 11.82 13.48 -5.50
C GLY A 31 12.05 14.47 -4.36
N ASN A 32 13.21 14.37 -3.67
CA ASN A 32 13.67 15.29 -2.62
C ASN A 32 12.58 15.62 -1.58
N TYR A 33 12.50 16.89 -1.16
CA TYR A 33 11.57 17.35 -0.12
C TYR A 33 10.09 17.11 -0.48
N LEU A 34 9.71 17.20 -1.76
CA LEU A 34 8.34 16.94 -2.20
C LEU A 34 7.94 15.49 -1.97
N PHE A 35 8.84 14.58 -2.29
CA PHE A 35 8.60 13.16 -2.07
C PHE A 35 8.59 12.81 -0.56
N THR A 36 9.48 13.43 0.22
CA THR A 36 9.48 13.28 1.69
C THR A 36 8.14 13.71 2.29
N LEU A 37 7.66 14.90 1.93
CA LEU A 37 6.35 15.41 2.39
C LEU A 37 5.20 14.52 1.93
N PHE A 38 5.26 14.01 0.70
CA PHE A 38 4.28 13.08 0.18
C PHE A 38 4.21 11.80 1.02
N ILE A 39 5.36 11.17 1.34
CA ILE A 39 5.41 9.96 2.17
C ILE A 39 4.86 10.21 3.57
N ILE A 40 5.26 11.30 4.23
CA ILE A 40 4.79 11.65 5.56
C ILE A 40 3.26 11.86 5.55
N SER A 41 2.75 12.58 4.56
CA SER A 41 1.31 12.83 4.40
C SER A 41 0.53 11.54 4.12
N LEU A 42 1.07 10.66 3.27
CA LEU A 42 0.50 9.35 2.95
C LEU A 42 0.36 8.50 4.21
N VAL A 43 1.44 8.38 4.99
CA VAL A 43 1.43 7.65 6.26
C VAL A 43 0.42 8.26 7.23
N GLY A 44 0.35 9.59 7.33
CA GLY A 44 -0.62 10.28 8.20
C GLY A 44 -2.07 9.99 7.83
N VAL A 45 -2.42 10.10 6.54
CA VAL A 45 -3.77 9.80 6.04
C VAL A 45 -4.15 8.34 6.30
N MET A 46 -3.25 7.40 6.03
CA MET A 46 -3.49 5.97 6.28
C MET A 46 -3.70 5.70 7.78
N HIS A 47 -2.98 6.37 8.67
CA HIS A 47 -3.19 6.21 10.12
C HIS A 47 -4.48 6.85 10.61
N TRP A 48 -4.89 7.98 10.05
CA TRP A 48 -6.20 8.56 10.33
C TRP A 48 -7.33 7.59 9.93
N GLU A 49 -7.25 6.98 8.75
CA GLU A 49 -8.23 5.98 8.30
C GLU A 49 -8.21 4.73 9.17
N LEU A 50 -7.02 4.26 9.54
CA LEU A 50 -6.85 3.12 10.45
C LEU A 50 -7.50 3.40 11.81
N GLY A 51 -7.28 4.61 12.35
CA GLY A 51 -7.93 5.06 13.58
C GLY A 51 -9.45 5.11 13.44
N LYS A 52 -9.97 5.63 12.33
CA LYS A 52 -11.40 5.69 12.04
C LYS A 52 -12.03 4.30 11.98
N MET A 53 -11.32 3.33 11.40
CA MET A 53 -11.77 1.95 11.26
C MET A 53 -11.75 1.19 12.59
N LEU A 54 -10.68 1.35 13.40
CA LEU A 54 -10.45 0.54 14.60
C LEU A 54 -10.94 1.21 15.89
N SER A 55 -11.17 2.51 15.90
CA SER A 55 -11.60 3.31 17.05
C SER A 55 -12.41 4.52 16.64
N PRO A 56 -13.64 4.35 16.13
CA PRO A 56 -14.44 5.47 15.60
C PRO A 56 -14.92 6.46 16.65
N MET A 57 -14.73 6.17 17.95
CA MET A 57 -15.31 6.92 19.08
C MET A 57 -14.62 8.26 19.38
N SER A 58 -13.37 8.47 18.96
CA SER A 58 -12.60 9.67 19.31
C SER A 58 -11.93 10.32 18.10
N VAL A 59 -12.52 11.37 17.57
CA VAL A 59 -11.97 12.15 16.45
C VAL A 59 -10.61 12.76 16.80
N GLN A 60 -10.46 13.28 18.03
CA GLN A 60 -9.20 13.86 18.49
C GLN A 60 -8.06 12.83 18.52
N ALA A 61 -8.34 11.62 19.01
CA ALA A 61 -7.35 10.57 19.06
C ALA A 61 -6.98 10.03 17.65
N MET A 62 -7.91 10.06 16.70
CA MET A 62 -7.60 9.75 15.28
C MET A 62 -6.57 10.72 14.69
N TRP A 63 -6.78 12.03 14.89
CA TRP A 63 -5.84 13.07 14.45
C TRP A 63 -4.49 12.97 15.18
N PHE A 64 -4.52 12.69 16.49
CA PHE A 64 -3.30 12.48 17.25
C PHE A 64 -2.52 11.23 16.79
N SER A 65 -3.22 10.14 16.48
CA SER A 65 -2.64 8.94 15.86
C SER A 65 -1.92 9.26 14.55
N ALA A 66 -2.59 10.00 13.67
CA ALA A 66 -2.04 10.45 12.40
C ALA A 66 -0.80 11.34 12.62
N PHE A 67 -0.90 12.33 13.48
CA PHE A 67 0.21 13.24 13.81
C PHE A 67 1.42 12.48 14.37
N LEU A 68 1.21 11.60 15.34
CA LEU A 68 2.29 10.82 15.94
C LEU A 68 2.98 9.90 14.92
N SER A 69 2.23 9.35 13.97
CA SER A 69 2.78 8.53 12.88
C SER A 69 3.54 9.35 11.85
N MET A 70 3.06 10.55 11.53
CA MET A 70 3.80 11.52 10.69
C MET A 70 5.12 11.92 11.36
N LEU A 71 5.08 12.23 12.64
CA LEU A 71 6.27 12.59 13.43
C LEU A 71 7.27 11.43 13.48
N SER A 72 6.79 10.19 13.73
CA SER A 72 7.64 9.00 13.71
C SER A 72 8.32 8.82 12.36
N THR A 73 7.57 8.95 11.27
CA THR A 73 8.09 8.83 9.91
C THR A 73 9.10 9.94 9.61
N PHE A 74 8.78 11.19 9.95
CA PHE A 74 9.69 12.32 9.77
C PHE A 74 11.03 12.10 10.49
N CYS A 75 10.99 11.71 11.77
CA CYS A 75 12.19 11.45 12.55
C CYS A 75 13.03 10.29 11.99
N LEU A 76 12.35 9.21 11.51
CA LEU A 76 13.05 8.07 10.90
C LEU A 76 13.71 8.41 9.55
N LEU A 77 13.15 9.36 8.80
CA LEU A 77 13.69 9.79 7.52
C LEU A 77 14.79 10.84 7.63
N THR A 78 14.82 11.64 8.69
CA THR A 78 15.71 12.82 8.81
C THR A 78 16.79 12.69 9.88
N SER A 79 16.60 11.82 10.88
CA SER A 79 17.54 11.70 12.00
C SER A 79 18.78 10.89 11.62
N THR A 80 19.94 11.40 12.01
CA THR A 80 21.22 10.67 11.97
C THR A 80 21.40 9.71 13.15
N SER A 81 20.66 9.94 14.24
CA SER A 81 20.66 9.08 15.44
C SER A 81 19.57 8.03 15.35
N ILE A 82 19.86 6.80 15.70
CA ILE A 82 18.86 5.72 15.75
C ILE A 82 18.01 5.77 17.03
N ILE A 83 18.50 6.37 18.11
CA ILE A 83 17.88 6.31 19.44
C ILE A 83 16.54 7.02 19.46
N TRP A 84 16.51 8.30 19.08
CA TRP A 84 15.28 9.11 19.16
C TRP A 84 14.15 8.63 18.26
N PRO A 85 14.40 8.30 16.97
CA PRO A 85 13.35 7.74 16.12
C PRO A 85 12.79 6.42 16.63
N THR A 86 13.66 5.55 17.19
CA THR A 86 13.22 4.28 17.77
C THR A 86 12.32 4.50 18.98
N LEU A 87 12.67 5.43 19.88
CA LEU A 87 11.83 5.78 21.04
C LEU A 87 10.46 6.32 20.60
N ILE A 88 10.42 7.23 19.60
CA ILE A 88 9.17 7.78 19.08
C ILE A 88 8.33 6.67 18.44
N LEU A 89 8.96 5.74 17.72
CA LEU A 89 8.27 4.60 17.12
C LEU A 89 7.67 3.66 18.18
N LEU A 90 8.38 3.41 19.27
CA LEU A 90 7.88 2.61 20.39
C LEU A 90 6.70 3.31 21.11
N ILE A 91 6.79 4.62 21.31
CA ILE A 91 5.68 5.43 21.86
C ILE A 91 4.47 5.35 20.93
N ASN A 92 4.68 5.51 19.61
CA ASN A 92 3.63 5.37 18.61
C ASN A 92 2.97 3.99 18.68
N PHE A 93 3.76 2.91 18.66
CA PHE A 93 3.25 1.55 18.74
C PHE A 93 2.40 1.33 20.01
N HIS A 94 2.91 1.78 21.16
CA HIS A 94 2.21 1.66 22.43
C HIS A 94 0.90 2.47 22.44
N PHE A 95 0.94 3.70 21.92
CA PHE A 95 -0.26 4.53 21.76
C PHE A 95 -1.31 3.85 20.89
N GLN A 96 -0.93 3.39 19.69
CA GLN A 96 -1.84 2.72 18.75
C GLN A 96 -2.46 1.47 19.37
N ARG A 97 -1.66 0.65 20.05
CA ARG A 97 -2.14 -0.55 20.74
C ARG A 97 -3.20 -0.25 21.80
N ASN A 98 -3.03 0.83 22.55
CA ASN A 98 -4.00 1.22 23.59
C ASN A 98 -5.20 1.97 23.04
N PHE A 99 -5.00 2.71 21.95
CA PHE A 99 -6.03 3.49 21.26
C PHE A 99 -7.02 2.59 20.49
N PHE A 100 -6.54 1.54 19.83
CA PHE A 100 -7.42 0.68 19.04
C PHE A 100 -8.31 -0.20 19.93
N HIS A 101 -9.62 -0.03 19.79
CA HIS A 101 -10.61 -0.86 20.50
C HIS A 101 -10.78 -2.23 19.84
N HIS A 102 -10.83 -2.25 18.51
CA HIS A 102 -10.92 -3.48 17.72
C HIS A 102 -9.52 -3.97 17.32
N SER A 103 -9.25 -5.26 17.54
CA SER A 103 -8.01 -5.91 17.11
C SER A 103 -6.72 -5.21 17.55
N ARG A 104 -6.64 -4.78 18.80
CA ARG A 104 -5.55 -3.95 19.38
C ARG A 104 -4.15 -4.30 18.88
N ASN A 105 -3.70 -5.53 19.11
CA ASN A 105 -2.34 -5.93 18.74
C ASN A 105 -2.19 -5.97 17.21
N PHE A 106 -3.14 -6.55 16.50
CA PHE A 106 -3.08 -6.67 15.06
C PHE A 106 -3.11 -5.30 14.37
N GLY A 107 -3.95 -4.38 14.85
CA GLY A 107 -4.00 -2.99 14.37
C GLY A 107 -2.69 -2.24 14.63
N ALA A 108 -2.08 -2.41 15.81
CA ALA A 108 -0.79 -1.78 16.13
C ALA A 108 0.36 -2.31 15.26
N PHE A 109 0.41 -3.61 14.99
CA PHE A 109 1.39 -4.17 14.05
C PHE A 109 1.14 -3.70 12.61
N TYR A 110 -0.12 -3.58 12.19
CA TYR A 110 -0.44 -3.04 10.88
C TYR A 110 -0.07 -1.55 10.77
N SER A 111 -0.28 -0.77 11.82
CA SER A 111 0.20 0.62 11.93
C SER A 111 1.71 0.71 11.74
N LEU A 112 2.48 -0.15 12.41
CA LEU A 112 3.92 -0.23 12.22
C LEU A 112 4.28 -0.59 10.77
N ALA A 113 3.58 -1.55 10.18
CA ALA A 113 3.77 -1.95 8.79
C ALA A 113 3.57 -0.80 7.80
N VAL A 114 2.61 0.09 8.04
CA VAL A 114 2.37 1.29 7.21
C VAL A 114 3.53 2.28 7.32
N ILE A 115 4.09 2.51 8.51
CA ILE A 115 5.27 3.37 8.68
C ILE A 115 6.48 2.77 7.96
N VAL A 116 6.75 1.49 8.17
CA VAL A 116 7.85 0.75 7.51
C VAL A 116 7.70 0.80 5.99
N CYS A 117 6.48 0.60 5.47
CA CYS A 117 6.18 0.74 4.05
C CYS A 117 6.60 2.12 3.51
N GLY A 118 6.23 3.21 4.19
CA GLY A 118 6.60 4.57 3.80
C GLY A 118 8.12 4.77 3.78
N ILE A 119 8.83 4.27 4.79
CA ILE A 119 10.29 4.38 4.89
C ILE A 119 10.97 3.60 3.76
N ILE A 120 10.56 2.37 3.51
CA ILE A 120 11.15 1.53 2.45
C ILE A 120 10.89 2.15 1.08
N PHE A 121 9.68 2.65 0.84
CA PHE A 121 9.34 3.32 -0.40
C PHE A 121 10.20 4.58 -0.62
N TYR A 122 10.44 5.36 0.42
CA TYR A 122 11.35 6.50 0.39
C TYR A 122 12.78 6.08 0.05
N ARG A 123 13.31 5.05 0.73
CA ARG A 123 14.67 4.53 0.50
C ARG A 123 14.84 4.00 -0.91
N VAL A 124 13.88 3.25 -1.43
CA VAL A 124 13.91 2.77 -2.82
C VAL A 124 14.05 3.94 -3.79
N ARG A 125 13.27 5.01 -3.60
CA ARG A 125 13.35 6.18 -4.49
C ARG A 125 14.68 6.91 -4.37
N LEU A 126 15.24 7.01 -3.18
CA LEU A 126 16.48 7.72 -2.91
C LEU A 126 17.70 6.93 -3.40
N GLU A 127 17.79 5.65 -3.09
CA GLU A 127 18.97 4.81 -3.33
C GLU A 127 19.00 4.22 -4.74
N PHE A 128 17.85 3.84 -5.29
CA PHE A 128 17.75 3.14 -6.58
C PHE A 128 17.09 3.96 -7.70
N GLY A 129 16.57 5.11 -7.35
CA GLY A 129 16.09 6.09 -8.30
C GLY A 129 14.69 5.79 -8.86
N LEU A 130 14.36 6.53 -9.92
CA LEU A 130 13.01 6.56 -10.48
C LEU A 130 12.58 5.24 -11.12
N TYR A 131 13.46 4.58 -11.87
CA TYR A 131 13.13 3.35 -12.58
C TYR A 131 12.69 2.22 -11.66
N HIS A 132 13.44 1.97 -10.59
CA HIS A 132 13.10 0.95 -9.60
C HIS A 132 11.80 1.28 -8.85
N THR A 133 11.59 2.57 -8.56
CA THR A 133 10.33 3.03 -7.94
C THR A 133 9.13 2.75 -8.83
N VAL A 134 9.23 3.07 -10.13
CA VAL A 134 8.17 2.81 -11.12
C VAL A 134 7.96 1.32 -11.32
N TRP A 135 9.03 0.52 -11.34
CA TRP A 135 8.94 -0.94 -11.42
C TRP A 135 8.16 -1.53 -10.23
N LEU A 136 8.46 -1.12 -8.99
CA LEU A 136 7.73 -1.58 -7.80
C LEU A 136 6.25 -1.21 -7.82
N ILE A 137 5.93 0.03 -8.19
CA ILE A 137 4.54 0.46 -8.37
C ILE A 137 3.87 -0.37 -9.46
N GLY A 138 4.56 -0.57 -10.58
CA GLY A 138 4.09 -1.36 -11.71
C GLY A 138 3.75 -2.80 -11.32
N ILE A 139 4.57 -3.45 -10.49
CA ILE A 139 4.29 -4.81 -9.97
C ILE A 139 2.93 -4.84 -9.27
N VAL A 140 2.66 -3.92 -8.35
CA VAL A 140 1.40 -3.90 -7.60
C VAL A 140 0.22 -3.62 -8.53
N VAL A 141 0.32 -2.60 -9.38
CA VAL A 141 -0.74 -2.20 -10.32
C VAL A 141 -1.06 -3.32 -11.32
N VAL A 142 -0.03 -3.96 -11.89
CA VAL A 142 -0.21 -5.07 -12.84
C VAL A 142 -0.81 -6.29 -12.15
N THR A 143 -0.35 -6.63 -10.92
CA THR A 143 -0.93 -7.70 -10.12
C THR A 143 -2.41 -7.53 -9.91
N ASP A 144 -2.85 -6.36 -9.45
CA ASP A 144 -4.24 -6.10 -9.11
C ASP A 144 -5.11 -6.01 -10.37
N THR A 145 -4.62 -5.35 -11.42
CA THR A 145 -5.36 -5.19 -12.67
C THR A 145 -5.56 -6.53 -13.37
N ALA A 146 -4.49 -7.30 -13.56
CA ALA A 146 -4.58 -8.62 -14.20
C ALA A 146 -5.41 -9.59 -13.35
N GLY A 147 -5.17 -9.59 -12.02
CA GLY A 147 -5.93 -10.41 -11.08
C GLY A 147 -7.42 -10.11 -11.10
N TYR A 148 -7.81 -8.84 -11.17
CA TYR A 148 -9.20 -8.42 -11.27
C TYR A 148 -9.83 -8.82 -12.62
N LEU A 149 -9.19 -8.50 -13.74
CA LEU A 149 -9.72 -8.74 -15.09
C LEU A 149 -9.90 -10.23 -15.35
N ILE A 150 -8.85 -11.01 -15.19
CA ILE A 150 -8.85 -12.45 -15.48
C ILE A 150 -9.68 -13.20 -14.44
N GLY A 151 -9.59 -12.81 -13.16
CA GLY A 151 -10.42 -13.39 -12.12
C GLY A 151 -11.93 -13.18 -12.34
N ARG A 152 -12.32 -12.07 -12.98
CA ARG A 152 -13.71 -11.79 -13.36
C ARG A 152 -14.14 -12.57 -14.61
N ILE A 153 -13.26 -12.73 -15.60
CA ILE A 153 -13.57 -13.41 -16.87
C ILE A 153 -13.64 -14.93 -16.67
N ILE A 154 -12.60 -15.51 -16.05
CA ILE A 154 -12.48 -16.96 -15.87
C ILE A 154 -13.30 -17.43 -14.66
N GLY A 155 -13.34 -16.64 -13.57
CA GLY A 155 -14.02 -17.04 -12.34
C GLY A 155 -13.32 -18.19 -11.62
N GLY A 156 -14.09 -19.19 -11.16
CA GLY A 156 -13.59 -20.39 -10.52
C GLY A 156 -13.50 -20.32 -8.98
N PRO A 157 -12.78 -21.24 -8.33
CA PRO A 157 -12.72 -21.36 -6.88
C PRO A 157 -12.17 -20.11 -6.22
N LYS A 158 -12.78 -19.74 -5.08
CA LYS A 158 -12.37 -18.56 -4.30
C LYS A 158 -11.17 -18.87 -3.41
N VAL A 159 -10.26 -17.92 -3.28
CA VAL A 159 -9.05 -18.10 -2.44
C VAL A 159 -9.42 -18.05 -0.95
N PHE A 160 -10.12 -16.99 -0.52
CA PHE A 160 -10.59 -16.80 0.85
C PHE A 160 -12.02 -16.26 0.88
N PRO A 161 -13.06 -17.14 0.79
CA PRO A 161 -14.46 -16.73 0.68
C PRO A 161 -14.94 -15.79 1.79
N ARG A 162 -14.45 -15.99 3.02
CA ARG A 162 -14.87 -15.22 4.21
C ARG A 162 -14.25 -13.82 4.28
N ILE A 163 -13.07 -13.62 3.72
CA ILE A 163 -12.31 -12.37 3.80
C ILE A 163 -12.52 -11.54 2.53
N SER A 164 -12.30 -12.16 1.37
CA SER A 164 -12.42 -11.54 0.06
C SER A 164 -13.18 -12.45 -0.91
N PRO A 165 -14.53 -12.38 -0.95
CA PRO A 165 -15.37 -13.29 -1.76
C PRO A 165 -15.23 -13.10 -3.27
N LYS A 166 -14.57 -12.04 -3.71
CA LYS A 166 -14.34 -11.74 -5.13
C LYS A 166 -13.03 -12.30 -5.67
N LYS A 167 -12.01 -12.58 -4.84
CA LYS A 167 -10.71 -13.11 -5.26
C LYS A 167 -10.81 -14.59 -5.64
N THR A 168 -10.32 -14.92 -6.86
CA THR A 168 -10.30 -16.28 -7.42
C THR A 168 -8.85 -16.74 -7.62
N TRP A 169 -8.62 -18.05 -7.61
CA TRP A 169 -7.32 -18.63 -7.93
C TRP A 169 -6.86 -18.29 -9.35
N ALA A 170 -7.78 -18.26 -10.31
CA ALA A 170 -7.48 -17.83 -11.68
C ALA A 170 -6.92 -16.40 -11.72
N GLY A 171 -7.49 -15.47 -10.92
CA GLY A 171 -6.99 -14.12 -10.81
C GLY A 171 -5.63 -14.02 -10.12
N VAL A 172 -5.40 -14.82 -9.08
CA VAL A 172 -4.09 -14.89 -8.39
C VAL A 172 -2.99 -15.29 -9.34
N LEU A 173 -3.16 -16.39 -10.06
CA LEU A 173 -2.17 -16.91 -11.02
C LEU A 173 -1.97 -15.95 -12.20
N ALA A 174 -3.05 -15.33 -12.68
CA ALA A 174 -2.96 -14.32 -13.73
C ALA A 174 -2.13 -13.09 -13.31
N GLY A 175 -2.24 -12.65 -12.04
CA GLY A 175 -1.41 -11.60 -11.49
C GLY A 175 0.07 -11.93 -11.53
N TRP A 176 0.46 -13.14 -11.11
CA TRP A 176 1.85 -13.62 -11.14
C TRP A 176 2.41 -13.69 -12.57
N PHE A 177 1.61 -14.26 -13.48
CA PHE A 177 2.01 -14.36 -14.89
C PHE A 177 2.17 -12.98 -15.55
N ALA A 178 1.21 -12.08 -15.33
CA ALA A 178 1.28 -10.73 -15.86
C ALA A 178 2.48 -9.94 -15.35
N VAL A 179 2.81 -10.09 -14.05
CA VAL A 179 4.00 -9.46 -13.45
C VAL A 179 5.30 -10.05 -14.01
N ALA A 180 5.34 -11.35 -14.26
CA ALA A 180 6.50 -11.97 -14.92
C ALA A 180 6.75 -11.35 -16.31
N LEU A 181 5.69 -11.18 -17.11
CA LEU A 181 5.77 -10.52 -18.42
C LEU A 181 6.13 -9.04 -18.31
N PHE A 182 5.54 -8.32 -17.36
CA PHE A 182 5.85 -6.90 -17.10
C PHE A 182 7.32 -6.72 -16.73
N SER A 183 7.84 -7.56 -15.83
CA SER A 183 9.23 -7.49 -15.39
C SER A 183 10.20 -7.89 -16.51
N TRP A 184 9.78 -8.81 -17.36
CA TRP A 184 10.55 -9.11 -18.59
C TRP A 184 10.79 -7.85 -19.43
N SER A 185 9.75 -7.10 -19.73
CA SER A 185 9.88 -5.85 -20.53
C SER A 185 10.64 -4.74 -19.80
N PHE A 186 10.74 -4.82 -18.47
CA PHE A 186 11.38 -3.78 -17.64
C PHE A 186 12.87 -4.03 -17.38
N VAL A 187 13.32 -5.30 -17.45
CA VAL A 187 14.68 -5.74 -17.10
C VAL A 187 15.76 -4.97 -17.86
N GLU A 188 15.56 -4.72 -19.13
CA GLU A 188 16.53 -4.01 -19.96
C GLU A 188 16.88 -2.60 -19.45
N ASN A 189 15.95 -1.98 -18.70
CA ASN A 189 16.10 -0.64 -18.14
C ASN A 189 16.55 -0.60 -16.68
N VAL A 190 16.53 -1.75 -15.98
CA VAL A 190 16.69 -1.80 -14.52
C VAL A 190 17.86 -2.66 -14.10
N ALA A 191 18.21 -3.68 -14.88
CA ALA A 191 19.26 -4.62 -14.54
C ALA A 191 19.98 -5.23 -15.76
N PRO A 192 21.22 -5.71 -15.60
CA PRO A 192 21.91 -6.50 -16.61
C PRO A 192 21.15 -7.79 -16.94
N GLN A 193 21.24 -8.27 -18.19
CA GLN A 193 20.61 -9.50 -18.64
C GLN A 193 20.97 -10.74 -17.79
N SER A 194 22.16 -10.77 -17.22
CA SER A 194 22.60 -11.83 -16.30
C SER A 194 21.74 -11.97 -15.05
N LEU A 195 21.00 -10.91 -14.66
CA LEU A 195 20.12 -10.88 -13.49
C LEU A 195 18.64 -11.08 -13.83
N PHE A 196 18.33 -11.36 -15.09
CA PHE A 196 16.96 -11.48 -15.61
C PHE A 196 16.07 -12.41 -14.78
N ILE A 197 16.49 -13.67 -14.58
CA ILE A 197 15.71 -14.65 -13.79
C ILE A 197 15.53 -14.18 -12.37
N LYS A 198 16.54 -13.55 -11.76
CA LYS A 198 16.48 -12.99 -10.42
C LYS A 198 15.39 -11.90 -10.33
N PHE A 199 15.37 -10.96 -11.27
CA PHE A 199 14.37 -9.87 -11.29
C PHE A 199 12.94 -10.38 -11.48
N VAL A 200 12.73 -11.31 -12.40
CA VAL A 200 11.41 -11.93 -12.62
C VAL A 200 10.96 -12.69 -11.36
N SER A 201 11.84 -13.46 -10.73
CA SER A 201 11.52 -14.19 -9.50
C SER A 201 11.17 -13.26 -8.35
N ILE A 202 11.93 -12.18 -8.14
CA ILE A 202 11.65 -11.15 -7.15
C ILE A 202 10.29 -10.51 -7.43
N SER A 203 9.99 -10.17 -8.67
CA SER A 203 8.71 -9.56 -9.07
C SER A 203 7.52 -10.46 -8.74
N ILE A 204 7.64 -11.75 -8.94
CA ILE A 204 6.60 -12.73 -8.58
C ILE A 204 6.43 -12.76 -7.04
N ILE A 205 7.53 -12.79 -6.28
CA ILE A 205 7.49 -12.77 -4.81
C ILE A 205 6.80 -11.48 -4.32
N LEU A 206 7.10 -10.34 -4.91
CA LEU A 206 6.46 -9.07 -4.57
C LEU A 206 4.98 -9.04 -4.94
N SER A 207 4.60 -9.65 -6.08
CA SER A 207 3.20 -9.83 -6.48
C SER A 207 2.42 -10.68 -5.46
N VAL A 208 3.00 -11.80 -5.02
CA VAL A 208 2.42 -12.63 -3.95
C VAL A 208 2.23 -11.81 -2.68
N SER A 209 3.26 -11.05 -2.31
CA SER A 209 3.27 -10.22 -1.09
C SER A 209 2.23 -9.11 -1.16
N ALA A 210 2.03 -8.49 -2.33
CA ALA A 210 0.96 -7.51 -2.55
C ALA A 210 -0.42 -8.15 -2.34
N GLN A 211 -0.66 -9.33 -2.89
CA GLN A 211 -1.93 -10.04 -2.71
C GLN A 211 -2.16 -10.44 -1.24
N VAL A 212 -1.11 -10.80 -0.50
CA VAL A 212 -1.18 -11.08 0.94
C VAL A 212 -1.48 -9.79 1.72
N GLY A 213 -0.84 -8.67 1.37
CA GLY A 213 -1.09 -7.36 1.98
C GLY A 213 -2.56 -6.94 1.91
N ASP A 214 -3.16 -7.02 0.70
CA ASP A 214 -4.59 -6.76 0.53
C ASP A 214 -5.47 -7.73 1.35
N MET A 215 -5.10 -9.01 1.45
CA MET A 215 -5.84 -9.96 2.30
C MET A 215 -5.75 -9.60 3.79
N ILE A 216 -4.59 -9.17 4.27
CA ILE A 216 -4.38 -8.74 5.65
C ILE A 216 -5.26 -7.53 5.96
N GLN A 217 -5.26 -6.51 5.11
CA GLN A 217 -6.11 -5.34 5.29
C GLN A 217 -7.60 -5.69 5.16
N SER A 218 -7.97 -6.52 4.21
CA SER A 218 -9.33 -7.01 4.06
C SER A 218 -9.80 -7.74 5.32
N HIS A 219 -8.95 -8.56 5.94
CA HIS A 219 -9.24 -9.21 7.22
C HIS A 219 -9.46 -8.20 8.34
N LEU A 220 -8.62 -7.17 8.44
CA LEU A 220 -8.74 -6.11 9.42
C LEU A 220 -10.08 -5.36 9.28
N LYS A 221 -10.48 -5.02 8.04
CA LYS A 221 -11.79 -4.41 7.74
C LYS A 221 -12.96 -5.28 8.22
N ARG A 222 -12.92 -6.59 7.97
CA ARG A 222 -13.99 -7.51 8.41
C ARG A 222 -14.09 -7.63 9.93
N ARG A 223 -12.95 -7.56 10.63
CA ARG A 223 -12.93 -7.56 12.11
C ARG A 223 -13.51 -6.27 12.72
N SER A 224 -13.56 -5.21 11.96
CA SER A 224 -14.15 -3.92 12.37
C SER A 224 -15.54 -3.69 11.79
N ASP A 225 -16.16 -4.73 11.20
CA ASP A 225 -17.48 -4.72 10.58
C ASP A 225 -17.65 -3.64 9.49
N VAL A 226 -16.54 -3.26 8.84
CA VAL A 226 -16.54 -2.31 7.73
C VAL A 226 -16.12 -2.97 6.42
N LYS A 227 -16.49 -2.34 5.31
CA LYS A 227 -16.08 -2.78 3.97
C LYS A 227 -14.93 -1.94 3.42
N ASP A 228 -15.02 -0.64 3.59
CA ASP A 228 -14.05 0.33 3.12
C ASP A 228 -13.43 1.04 4.32
N SER A 229 -12.14 1.43 4.26
CA SER A 229 -11.43 2.07 5.39
C SER A 229 -12.02 3.43 5.73
N SER A 230 -12.51 4.15 4.73
CA SER A 230 -13.20 5.43 4.87
C SER A 230 -14.01 5.79 3.62
N GLY A 231 -14.57 7.00 3.56
CA GLY A 231 -15.14 7.61 2.36
C GLY A 231 -14.33 8.81 1.88
N LEU A 232 -13.02 8.85 2.15
CA LEU A 232 -12.17 10.00 1.83
C LEU A 232 -12.05 10.23 0.32
N LEU A 233 -12.03 9.15 -0.46
CA LEU A 233 -11.98 9.22 -1.92
C LEU A 233 -13.39 9.02 -2.50
N PRO A 234 -14.03 10.09 -3.02
CA PRO A 234 -15.36 9.97 -3.58
C PRO A 234 -15.44 8.89 -4.67
N GLY A 235 -16.33 7.92 -4.48
CA GLY A 235 -16.53 6.80 -5.39
C GLY A 235 -15.48 5.68 -5.31
N HIS A 236 -14.39 5.85 -4.55
CA HIS A 236 -13.31 4.85 -4.42
C HIS A 236 -13.15 4.26 -3.01
N GLY A 237 -13.86 4.76 -2.00
CA GLY A 237 -13.67 4.33 -0.61
C GLY A 237 -12.55 5.09 0.09
N GLY A 238 -11.74 4.40 0.86
CA GLY A 238 -10.60 4.99 1.55
C GLY A 238 -9.34 5.05 0.73
N PHE A 239 -8.43 5.91 1.17
CA PHE A 239 -7.09 6.04 0.62
C PHE A 239 -6.27 4.76 0.91
N MET A 240 -6.36 4.24 2.13
CA MET A 240 -5.70 3.01 2.55
C MET A 240 -6.15 1.81 1.70
N ASP A 241 -7.40 1.81 1.18
CA ASP A 241 -7.92 0.77 0.28
C ASP A 241 -7.25 0.75 -1.11
N ARG A 242 -6.41 1.73 -1.41
CA ARG A 242 -5.61 1.83 -2.66
C ARG A 242 -4.16 1.43 -2.47
N PHE A 243 -3.70 1.35 -1.22
CA PHE A 243 -2.33 1.04 -0.86
C PHE A 243 -2.19 -0.28 -0.09
N ASP A 244 -3.26 -1.06 0.03
CA ASP A 244 -3.28 -2.33 0.79
C ASP A 244 -2.27 -3.36 0.25
N GLY A 245 -2.26 -3.61 -1.03
CA GLY A 245 -1.28 -4.47 -1.67
C GLY A 245 0.14 -3.87 -1.62
N PHE A 246 0.23 -2.54 -1.73
CA PHE A 246 1.51 -1.84 -1.70
C PHE A 246 2.23 -2.01 -0.35
N VAL A 247 1.50 -1.97 0.77
CA VAL A 247 2.07 -2.23 2.11
C VAL A 247 2.72 -3.62 2.17
N GLY A 248 2.05 -4.65 1.67
CA GLY A 248 2.59 -6.01 1.65
C GLY A 248 3.85 -6.12 0.78
N ALA A 249 3.81 -5.56 -0.43
CA ALA A 249 4.96 -5.56 -1.33
C ALA A 249 6.16 -4.82 -0.73
N MET A 250 5.97 -3.63 -0.13
CA MET A 250 7.06 -2.84 0.44
C MET A 250 7.73 -3.52 1.64
N ILE A 251 6.98 -4.20 2.50
CA ILE A 251 7.58 -4.95 3.62
C ILE A 251 8.55 -6.01 3.09
N VAL A 252 8.14 -6.78 2.09
CA VAL A 252 9.00 -7.81 1.50
C VAL A 252 10.15 -7.18 0.71
N THR A 253 9.93 -6.05 0.03
CA THR A 253 11.02 -5.28 -0.58
C THR A 253 12.08 -4.91 0.45
N GLY A 254 11.69 -4.46 1.64
CA GLY A 254 12.62 -4.13 2.72
C GLY A 254 13.40 -5.34 3.25
N LEU A 255 12.77 -6.50 3.35
CA LEU A 255 13.44 -7.74 3.75
C LEU A 255 14.41 -8.26 2.68
N MET A 256 14.14 -7.96 1.41
CA MET A 256 14.94 -8.37 0.27
C MET A 256 15.86 -7.27 -0.24
N PHE A 257 16.03 -6.18 0.51
CA PHE A 257 16.75 -4.98 0.06
C PHE A 257 18.16 -5.30 -0.43
N GLU A 258 18.91 -6.11 0.32
CA GLU A 258 20.25 -6.59 -0.01
C GLU A 258 20.26 -7.56 -1.21
N TRP A 259 19.10 -8.18 -1.53
CA TRP A 259 18.98 -9.17 -2.60
C TRP A 259 18.50 -8.56 -3.93
N ILE A 260 17.81 -7.44 -3.85
CA ILE A 260 17.30 -6.76 -5.05
C ILE A 260 18.47 -6.08 -5.78
N TYR A 261 19.46 -5.67 -5.06
CA TYR A 261 20.61 -4.88 -5.47
C TYR A 261 21.92 -5.53 -5.05
#